data_1149a856d7f52765a87e9825d18e19c3
#
_entry.id   1149a856d7f52765a87e9825d18e19c3
#
_cell.length_a   1.000
_cell.length_b   1.000
_cell.length_c   1.000
_cell.angle_alpha   90.00
_cell.angle_beta   90.00
_cell.angle_gamma   90.00
#
_symmetry.space_group_name_H-M   'P 1'
#
loop_
_entity.id
_entity.type
_entity.pdbx_description
1 polymer ?
#
loop_
_entity_poly.entity_id
_entity_poly.type
_entity_poly.pdbx_seq_one_letter_code
_entity_poly.pdbx_strand_id
1 'polypeptide(L)'
;MGIPIKQAVEIGSYLVKQRLMGRKHFPLVLMLEPLFRCNLACTGCGKIQHPSEILRQNLSPEECFAAAEECGAPVVSIPGGEPLLHPQIDEIVSGLIARRKFVIMCTNAILLEKNLHKFKPSPYFTIMVHLDGPREIHDKSVDRDGVFDVAVKAIKAAKEKGFRVSTNTTVFDGAD
;
A
#
# COMPACT_ATOMS: atom_id res chain seq x y z
N MET A 1 17.73 1.03 1.50
CA MET A 1 17.43 1.39 0.09
C MET A 1 16.78 2.77 0.09
N GLY A 2 17.38 3.79 -0.55
CA GLY A 2 16.89 5.16 -0.53
C GLY A 2 15.69 5.39 -1.45
N ILE A 3 15.08 6.59 -1.37
CA ILE A 3 14.04 7.04 -2.31
C ILE A 3 14.66 7.10 -3.71
N PRO A 4 14.01 6.56 -4.78
CA PRO A 4 14.53 6.66 -6.13
C PRO A 4 14.72 8.12 -6.54
N ILE A 5 15.80 8.40 -7.26
CA ILE A 5 16.13 9.75 -7.74
C ILE A 5 14.94 10.39 -8.47
N LYS A 6 14.28 9.62 -9.36
CA LYS A 6 13.08 10.08 -10.08
C LYS A 6 11.98 10.53 -9.13
N GLN A 7 11.67 9.74 -8.12
CA GLN A 7 10.65 10.07 -7.11
C GLN A 7 11.05 11.32 -6.32
N ALA A 8 12.31 11.41 -5.89
CA ALA A 8 12.82 12.57 -5.16
C ALA A 8 12.72 13.85 -5.99
N VAL A 9 13.09 13.80 -7.28
CA VAL A 9 13.02 14.94 -8.20
C VAL A 9 11.57 15.37 -8.44
N GLU A 10 10.67 14.43 -8.74
CA GLU A 10 9.27 14.77 -9.03
C GLU A 10 8.54 15.30 -7.79
N ILE A 11 8.76 14.72 -6.61
CA ILE A 11 8.21 15.26 -5.35
C ILE A 11 8.84 16.61 -5.02
N GLY A 12 10.14 16.79 -5.18
CA GLY A 12 10.83 18.06 -5.00
C GLY A 12 10.25 19.16 -5.90
N SER A 13 10.05 18.85 -7.18
CA SER A 13 9.42 19.77 -8.14
C SER A 13 7.98 20.12 -7.73
N TYR A 14 7.20 19.15 -7.25
CA TYR A 14 5.86 19.39 -6.71
C TYR A 14 5.92 20.38 -5.53
N LEU A 15 6.82 20.16 -4.57
CA LEU A 15 6.98 21.03 -3.39
C LEU A 15 7.31 22.47 -3.80
N VAL A 16 8.26 22.63 -4.72
CA VAL A 16 8.65 23.95 -5.24
C VAL A 16 7.47 24.64 -5.91
N LYS A 17 6.74 23.91 -6.77
CA LYS A 17 5.53 24.42 -7.43
C LYS A 17 4.48 24.92 -6.42
N GLN A 18 4.18 24.12 -5.38
CA GLN A 18 3.20 24.51 -4.36
C GLN A 18 3.63 25.80 -3.62
N ARG A 19 4.91 25.92 -3.30
CA ARG A 19 5.48 27.11 -2.66
C ARG A 19 5.39 28.34 -3.56
N LEU A 20 5.74 28.22 -4.83
CA LEU A 20 5.61 29.31 -5.82
C LEU A 20 4.19 29.78 -6.02
N MET A 21 3.20 28.86 -5.86
CA MET A 21 1.78 29.18 -5.89
C MET A 21 1.27 29.82 -4.58
N GLY A 22 2.15 30.09 -3.60
CA GLY A 22 1.78 30.66 -2.30
C GLY A 22 1.00 29.73 -1.37
N ARG A 23 0.91 28.43 -1.70
CA ARG A 23 0.18 27.47 -0.87
C ARG A 23 0.98 27.12 0.38
N LYS A 24 0.41 27.35 1.56
CA LYS A 24 1.01 27.00 2.85
C LYS A 24 0.74 25.55 3.25
N HIS A 25 -0.42 25.02 2.85
CA HIS A 25 -0.88 23.65 3.11
C HIS A 25 -1.26 22.98 1.81
N PHE A 26 -0.73 21.77 1.58
CA PHE A 26 -1.01 20.97 0.39
C PHE A 26 -0.73 19.49 0.70
N PRO A 27 -1.48 18.56 0.07
CA PRO A 27 -1.32 17.14 0.33
C PRO A 27 -0.04 16.60 -0.32
N LEU A 28 0.65 15.72 0.38
CA LEU A 28 1.79 14.96 -0.13
C LEU A 28 1.44 13.52 -0.43
N VAL A 29 0.59 12.94 0.41
CA VAL A 29 0.13 11.56 0.31
C VAL A 29 -1.37 11.51 0.46
N LEU A 30 -2.03 10.82 -0.45
CA LEU A 30 -3.41 10.37 -0.30
C LEU A 30 -3.38 8.97 0.29
N MET A 31 -4.07 8.77 1.42
CA MET A 31 -4.39 7.45 1.94
C MET A 31 -5.69 6.98 1.30
N LEU A 32 -5.62 6.08 0.33
CA LEU A 32 -6.77 5.59 -0.44
C LEU A 32 -7.14 4.19 0.05
N GLU A 33 -8.32 4.05 0.60
CA GLU A 33 -8.82 2.78 1.16
C GLU A 33 -9.99 2.25 0.32
N PRO A 34 -9.71 1.53 -0.80
CA PRO A 34 -10.77 1.09 -1.70
C PRO A 34 -11.64 -0.04 -1.12
N LEU A 35 -11.24 -0.62 0.00
CA LEU A 35 -12.01 -1.62 0.76
C LEU A 35 -11.52 -1.67 2.21
N PHE A 36 -12.40 -2.20 3.11
CA PHE A 36 -12.04 -2.43 4.52
C PHE A 36 -11.88 -3.91 4.88
N ARG A 37 -12.41 -4.85 4.08
CA ARG A 37 -12.26 -6.27 4.39
C ARG A 37 -10.80 -6.71 4.30
N CYS A 38 -10.44 -7.65 5.19
CA CYS A 38 -9.12 -8.25 5.25
C CYS A 38 -9.25 -9.78 5.44
N ASN A 39 -8.20 -10.50 5.13
CA ASN A 39 -8.05 -11.94 5.38
C ASN A 39 -7.23 -12.23 6.64
N LEU A 40 -6.94 -11.21 7.44
CA LEU A 40 -6.33 -11.28 8.77
C LEU A 40 -7.14 -10.47 9.78
N ALA A 41 -6.92 -10.78 11.07
CA ALA A 41 -7.51 -10.10 12.21
C ALA A 41 -6.42 -9.60 13.16
N CYS A 42 -5.48 -8.82 12.67
CA CYS A 42 -4.31 -8.35 13.43
C CYS A 42 -4.69 -7.64 14.72
N THR A 43 -3.91 -7.85 15.76
CA THR A 43 -4.06 -7.19 17.05
C THR A 43 -4.01 -5.66 16.89
N GLY A 44 -5.01 -4.96 17.41
CA GLY A 44 -5.09 -3.51 17.34
C GLY A 44 -5.58 -2.94 16.00
N CYS A 45 -5.90 -3.77 15.00
CA CYS A 45 -6.48 -3.30 13.75
C CYS A 45 -7.98 -3.00 13.88
N GLY A 46 -8.37 -1.73 13.68
CA GLY A 46 -9.77 -1.31 13.71
C GLY A 46 -10.55 -1.50 12.39
N LYS A 47 -9.87 -1.78 11.28
CA LYS A 47 -10.49 -1.75 9.94
C LYS A 47 -11.52 -2.87 9.70
N ILE A 48 -11.32 -4.04 10.29
CA ILE A 48 -12.25 -5.18 10.16
C ILE A 48 -13.43 -5.11 11.14
N GLN A 49 -13.46 -4.11 12.04
CA GLN A 49 -14.51 -3.95 13.04
C GLN A 49 -15.75 -3.22 12.52
N HIS A 50 -15.77 -2.88 11.22
CA HIS A 50 -16.93 -2.29 10.57
C HIS A 50 -18.08 -3.32 10.38
N PRO A 51 -19.33 -2.87 10.31
CA PRO A 51 -20.46 -3.71 9.93
C PRO A 51 -20.24 -4.44 8.61
N SER A 52 -20.86 -5.61 8.46
CA SER A 52 -20.67 -6.46 7.28
C SER A 52 -21.05 -5.79 5.96
N GLU A 53 -22.00 -4.87 5.98
CA GLU A 53 -22.41 -4.06 4.82
C GLU A 53 -21.26 -3.18 4.34
N ILE A 54 -20.52 -2.56 5.24
CA ILE A 54 -19.35 -1.73 4.95
C ILE A 54 -18.19 -2.60 4.45
N LEU A 55 -17.96 -3.73 5.11
CA LEU A 55 -16.88 -4.65 4.72
C LEU A 55 -17.05 -5.25 3.32
N ARG A 56 -18.28 -5.29 2.79
CA ARG A 56 -18.57 -5.77 1.42
C ARG A 56 -18.38 -4.70 0.36
N GLN A 57 -18.33 -3.44 0.74
CA GLN A 57 -18.19 -2.34 -0.23
C GLN A 57 -16.78 -2.29 -0.81
N ASN A 58 -16.70 -1.84 -2.05
CA ASN A 58 -15.46 -1.47 -2.72
C ASN A 58 -15.70 -0.15 -3.45
N LEU A 59 -14.67 0.70 -3.47
CA LEU A 59 -14.65 1.80 -4.41
C LEU A 59 -14.33 1.27 -5.81
N SER A 60 -15.01 1.77 -6.82
CA SER A 60 -14.65 1.49 -8.21
C SER A 60 -13.30 2.13 -8.58
N PRO A 61 -12.64 1.66 -9.65
CA PRO A 61 -11.44 2.34 -10.17
C PRO A 61 -11.68 3.82 -10.45
N GLU A 62 -12.83 4.19 -11.00
CA GLU A 62 -13.20 5.57 -11.33
C GLU A 62 -13.29 6.45 -10.09
N GLU A 63 -13.91 5.95 -9.01
CA GLU A 63 -13.97 6.64 -7.73
C GLU A 63 -12.57 6.83 -7.13
N CYS A 64 -11.72 5.82 -7.22
CA CYS A 64 -10.32 5.91 -6.79
C CYS A 64 -9.53 6.95 -7.59
N PHE A 65 -9.75 7.03 -8.90
CA PHE A 65 -9.08 8.01 -9.76
C PHE A 65 -9.58 9.42 -9.48
N ALA A 66 -10.90 9.60 -9.33
CA ALA A 66 -11.50 10.89 -9.00
C ALA A 66 -10.96 11.42 -7.65
N ALA A 67 -10.90 10.59 -6.62
CA ALA A 67 -10.32 10.95 -5.32
C ALA A 67 -8.83 11.34 -5.43
N ALA A 68 -8.05 10.63 -6.26
CA ALA A 68 -6.63 10.93 -6.45
C ALA A 68 -6.41 12.23 -7.24
N GLU A 69 -7.30 12.57 -8.17
CA GLU A 69 -7.27 13.81 -8.94
C GLU A 69 -7.70 15.00 -8.08
N GLU A 70 -8.81 14.88 -7.33
CA GLU A 70 -9.29 15.90 -6.41
C GLU A 70 -8.26 16.24 -5.33
N CYS A 71 -7.69 15.23 -4.69
CA CYS A 71 -6.64 15.42 -3.69
C CYS A 71 -5.39 16.08 -4.27
N GLY A 72 -5.00 15.74 -5.50
CA GLY A 72 -3.81 16.28 -6.16
C GLY A 72 -2.47 15.84 -5.57
N ALA A 73 -2.44 14.96 -4.55
CA ALA A 73 -1.21 14.45 -3.96
C ALA A 73 -0.36 13.68 -5.00
N PRO A 74 0.98 13.80 -4.97
CA PRO A 74 1.86 13.06 -5.87
C PRO A 74 2.00 11.58 -5.49
N VAL A 75 1.73 11.23 -4.24
CA VAL A 75 1.83 9.85 -3.72
C VAL A 75 0.44 9.36 -3.32
N VAL A 76 0.11 8.12 -3.68
CA VAL A 76 -1.09 7.42 -3.24
C VAL A 76 -0.68 6.16 -2.51
N SER A 77 -0.99 6.09 -1.23
CA SER A 77 -0.85 4.89 -0.41
C SER A 77 -2.18 4.14 -0.38
N ILE A 78 -2.16 2.85 -0.66
CA ILE A 78 -3.34 1.98 -0.65
C ILE A 78 -3.19 0.99 0.51
N PRO A 79 -3.56 1.36 1.75
CA PRO A 79 -3.50 0.46 2.88
C PRO A 79 -4.69 -0.50 2.95
N GLY A 80 -5.91 0.01 2.74
CA GLY A 80 -7.17 -0.74 2.79
C GLY A 80 -7.32 -1.62 4.03
N GLY A 81 -8.13 -2.67 3.95
CA GLY A 81 -7.97 -3.90 4.71
C GLY A 81 -6.83 -4.71 4.10
N GLU A 82 -7.13 -5.61 3.15
CA GLU A 82 -6.11 -6.21 2.29
C GLU A 82 -6.39 -5.84 0.83
N PRO A 83 -5.58 -4.97 0.20
CA PRO A 83 -5.83 -4.49 -1.16
C PRO A 83 -5.95 -5.60 -2.21
N LEU A 84 -5.22 -6.71 -2.03
CA LEU A 84 -5.26 -7.86 -2.95
C LEU A 84 -6.59 -8.63 -2.93
N LEU A 85 -7.52 -8.30 -2.01
CA LEU A 85 -8.90 -8.77 -2.03
C LEU A 85 -9.81 -7.93 -2.92
N HIS A 86 -9.36 -6.77 -3.38
CA HIS A 86 -10.14 -5.93 -4.29
C HIS A 86 -10.15 -6.55 -5.68
N PRO A 87 -11.31 -6.73 -6.32
CA PRO A 87 -11.40 -7.42 -7.60
C PRO A 87 -10.65 -6.73 -8.74
N GLN A 88 -10.53 -5.41 -8.69
CA GLN A 88 -9.91 -4.56 -9.73
C GLN A 88 -8.68 -3.81 -9.20
N ILE A 89 -7.94 -4.37 -8.26
CA ILE A 89 -6.77 -3.69 -7.67
C ILE A 89 -5.68 -3.41 -8.71
N ASP A 90 -5.49 -4.26 -9.67
CA ASP A 90 -4.55 -4.10 -10.77
C ASP A 90 -4.94 -2.94 -11.70
N GLU A 91 -6.24 -2.75 -11.96
CA GLU A 91 -6.76 -1.60 -12.70
C GLU A 91 -6.55 -0.29 -11.92
N ILE A 92 -6.86 -0.28 -10.63
CA ILE A 92 -6.62 0.88 -9.75
C ILE A 92 -5.13 1.25 -9.76
N VAL A 93 -4.24 0.29 -9.51
CA VAL A 93 -2.79 0.53 -9.48
C VAL A 93 -2.29 1.04 -10.82
N SER A 94 -2.65 0.38 -11.93
CA SER A 94 -2.19 0.78 -13.27
C SER A 94 -2.74 2.14 -13.68
N GLY A 95 -4.00 2.44 -13.37
CA GLY A 95 -4.62 3.73 -13.67
C GLY A 95 -4.03 4.89 -12.87
N LEU A 96 -3.66 4.68 -11.61
CA LEU A 96 -2.94 5.66 -10.80
C LEU A 96 -1.51 5.91 -11.33
N ILE A 97 -0.81 4.85 -11.75
CA ILE A 97 0.51 4.96 -12.37
C ILE A 97 0.44 5.74 -13.70
N ALA A 98 -0.58 5.47 -14.54
CA ALA A 98 -0.81 6.22 -15.77
C ALA A 98 -1.02 7.72 -15.52
N ARG A 99 -1.59 8.07 -14.37
CA ARG A 99 -1.75 9.45 -13.88
C ARG A 99 -0.51 10.00 -13.18
N ARG A 100 0.64 9.31 -13.32
CA ARG A 100 1.94 9.68 -12.72
C ARG A 100 1.91 9.82 -11.19
N LYS A 101 1.05 9.05 -10.52
CA LYS A 101 1.07 8.94 -9.07
C LYS A 101 2.10 7.89 -8.64
N PHE A 102 2.87 8.17 -7.59
CA PHE A 102 3.70 7.15 -6.92
C PHE A 102 2.78 6.31 -6.03
N VAL A 103 2.55 5.08 -6.43
CA VAL A 103 1.62 4.15 -5.75
C VAL A 103 2.40 3.28 -4.76
N ILE A 104 1.93 3.25 -3.52
CA ILE A 104 2.42 2.35 -2.48
C ILE A 104 1.25 1.43 -2.09
N MET A 105 1.30 0.17 -2.53
CA MET A 105 0.30 -0.82 -2.14
C MET A 105 0.79 -1.55 -0.89
N CYS A 106 0.07 -1.36 0.23
CA CYS A 106 0.37 -2.03 1.48
C CYS A 106 -0.37 -3.38 1.53
N THR A 107 0.31 -4.45 1.88
CA THR A 107 -0.27 -5.80 1.89
C THR A 107 0.32 -6.66 3.01
N ASN A 108 -0.47 -7.58 3.55
CA ASN A 108 -0.01 -8.63 4.44
C ASN A 108 0.71 -9.78 3.71
N ALA A 109 0.83 -9.67 2.40
CA ALA A 109 1.51 -10.57 1.48
C ALA A 109 0.93 -11.99 1.33
N ILE A 110 -0.11 -12.39 2.05
CA ILE A 110 -0.69 -13.76 1.93
C ILE A 110 -1.11 -14.07 0.49
N LEU A 111 -1.64 -13.07 -0.21
CA LEU A 111 -2.09 -13.22 -1.60
C LEU A 111 -1.08 -12.71 -2.62
N LEU A 112 0.06 -12.15 -2.19
CA LEU A 112 0.95 -11.40 -3.07
C LEU A 112 1.56 -12.29 -4.15
N GLU A 113 2.19 -13.41 -3.79
CA GLU A 113 2.86 -14.29 -4.77
C GLU A 113 1.90 -14.72 -5.88
N LYS A 114 0.67 -15.12 -5.51
CA LYS A 114 -0.39 -15.55 -6.45
C LYS A 114 -0.83 -14.42 -7.39
N ASN A 115 -0.81 -13.17 -6.92
CA ASN A 115 -1.32 -12.02 -7.67
C ASN A 115 -0.24 -11.19 -8.38
N LEU A 116 1.06 -11.50 -8.21
CA LEU A 116 2.15 -10.73 -8.84
C LEU A 116 2.02 -10.61 -10.37
N HIS A 117 1.43 -11.60 -11.02
CA HIS A 117 1.22 -11.60 -12.48
C HIS A 117 0.28 -10.51 -12.98
N LYS A 118 -0.57 -9.96 -12.10
CA LYS A 118 -1.51 -8.88 -12.42
C LYS A 118 -0.82 -7.51 -12.51
N PHE A 119 0.37 -7.37 -11.96
CA PHE A 119 1.09 -6.09 -11.89
C PHE A 119 2.32 -6.10 -12.78
N LYS A 120 2.78 -4.88 -13.13
CA LYS A 120 4.04 -4.68 -13.83
C LYS A 120 4.99 -3.85 -12.96
N PRO A 121 6.28 -4.21 -12.88
CA PRO A 121 7.28 -3.37 -12.23
C PRO A 121 7.30 -1.98 -12.84
N SER A 122 7.35 -0.95 -11.99
CA SER A 122 7.35 0.44 -12.42
C SER A 122 8.12 1.30 -11.41
N PRO A 123 8.83 2.35 -11.84
CA PRO A 123 9.42 3.32 -10.92
C PRO A 123 8.38 4.11 -10.11
N TYR A 124 7.10 4.04 -10.50
CA TYR A 124 5.97 4.63 -9.78
C TYR A 124 5.26 3.64 -8.85
N PHE A 125 5.71 2.38 -8.77
CA PHE A 125 5.04 1.35 -7.98
C PHE A 125 5.97 0.76 -6.92
N THR A 126 5.50 0.73 -5.68
CA THR A 126 6.15 0.07 -4.55
C THR A 126 5.17 -0.85 -3.87
N ILE A 127 5.55 -2.10 -3.65
CA ILE A 127 4.84 -3.03 -2.80
C ILE A 127 5.40 -2.87 -1.39
N MET A 128 4.55 -2.52 -0.44
CA MET A 128 4.92 -2.38 0.97
C MET A 128 4.34 -3.55 1.76
N VAL A 129 5.19 -4.43 2.23
CA VAL A 129 4.77 -5.62 2.98
C VAL A 129 4.79 -5.34 4.47
N HIS A 130 3.70 -5.66 5.14
CA HIS A 130 3.61 -5.61 6.60
C HIS A 130 4.44 -6.73 7.22
N LEU A 131 5.39 -6.37 8.11
CA LEU A 131 6.28 -7.33 8.76
C LEU A 131 6.77 -6.75 10.10
N ASP A 132 6.22 -7.21 11.21
CA ASP A 132 6.42 -6.68 12.56
C ASP A 132 7.62 -7.27 13.33
N GLY A 133 8.65 -7.70 12.64
CA GLY A 133 9.85 -8.23 13.28
C GLY A 133 10.09 -9.72 13.00
N PRO A 134 10.74 -10.46 13.90
CA PRO A 134 10.97 -11.90 13.76
C PRO A 134 9.65 -12.70 13.67
N ARG A 135 9.76 -13.96 13.20
CA ARG A 135 8.62 -14.86 12.95
C ARG A 135 7.59 -14.87 14.08
N GLU A 136 8.04 -15.14 15.29
CA GLU A 136 7.16 -15.31 16.43
C GLU A 136 6.40 -14.02 16.78
N ILE A 137 7.08 -12.89 16.69
CA ILE A 137 6.48 -11.57 16.93
C ILE A 137 5.47 -11.24 15.83
N HIS A 138 5.85 -11.44 14.57
CA HIS A 138 4.97 -11.14 13.44
C HIS A 138 3.70 -12.01 13.46
N ASP A 139 3.86 -13.34 13.57
CA ASP A 139 2.73 -14.26 13.55
C ASP A 139 1.77 -14.00 14.72
N LYS A 140 2.31 -13.64 15.90
CA LYS A 140 1.50 -13.21 17.04
C LYS A 140 0.78 -11.89 16.78
N SER A 141 1.42 -10.90 16.15
CA SER A 141 0.81 -9.59 15.88
C SER A 141 -0.33 -9.67 14.88
N VAL A 142 -0.23 -10.57 13.92
CA VAL A 142 -1.27 -10.79 12.90
C VAL A 142 -2.29 -11.87 13.27
N ASP A 143 -2.17 -12.44 14.49
CA ASP A 143 -3.04 -13.49 15.04
C ASP A 143 -3.16 -14.71 14.09
N ARG A 144 -2.03 -15.11 13.49
CA ARG A 144 -2.01 -16.25 12.58
C ARG A 144 -0.60 -16.79 12.34
N ASP A 145 -0.40 -18.06 12.64
CA ASP A 145 0.86 -18.76 12.41
C ASP A 145 1.19 -18.90 10.92
N GLY A 146 2.50 -18.84 10.61
CA GLY A 146 3.06 -19.07 9.28
C GLY A 146 2.97 -17.87 8.33
N VAL A 147 2.40 -16.75 8.73
CA VAL A 147 2.29 -15.55 7.87
C VAL A 147 3.66 -14.95 7.59
N PHE A 148 4.57 -14.97 8.56
CA PHE A 148 5.96 -14.51 8.35
C PHE A 148 6.63 -15.21 7.17
N ASP A 149 6.55 -16.53 7.11
CA ASP A 149 7.20 -17.30 6.03
C ASP A 149 6.59 -17.01 4.67
N VAL A 150 5.26 -16.91 4.63
CA VAL A 150 4.53 -16.52 3.41
C VAL A 150 4.95 -15.13 2.96
N ALA A 151 5.04 -14.16 3.88
CA ALA A 151 5.45 -12.79 3.58
C ALA A 151 6.89 -12.74 3.05
N VAL A 152 7.84 -13.42 3.71
CA VAL A 152 9.24 -13.48 3.27
C VAL A 152 9.38 -14.12 1.90
N LYS A 153 8.65 -15.22 1.63
CA LYS A 153 8.62 -15.88 0.33
C LYS A 153 8.07 -14.95 -0.76
N ALA A 154 6.95 -14.26 -0.48
CA ALA A 154 6.34 -13.34 -1.42
C ALA A 154 7.23 -12.11 -1.71
N ILE A 155 7.95 -11.59 -0.70
CA ILE A 155 8.96 -10.53 -0.89
C ILE A 155 10.05 -10.97 -1.86
N LYS A 156 10.60 -12.17 -1.68
CA LYS A 156 11.63 -12.73 -2.57
C LYS A 156 11.11 -12.84 -4.01
N ALA A 157 9.94 -13.46 -4.19
CA ALA A 157 9.31 -13.62 -5.50
C ALA A 157 9.02 -12.27 -6.19
N ALA A 158 8.57 -11.26 -5.44
CA ALA A 158 8.35 -9.93 -5.98
C ALA A 158 9.67 -9.25 -6.41
N LYS A 159 10.73 -9.38 -5.61
CA LYS A 159 12.06 -8.84 -5.95
C LYS A 159 12.66 -9.51 -7.18
N GLU A 160 12.56 -10.83 -7.30
CA GLU A 160 13.01 -11.59 -8.48
C GLU A 160 12.31 -11.16 -9.76
N LYS A 161 11.03 -10.75 -9.67
CA LYS A 161 10.27 -10.17 -10.79
C LYS A 161 10.54 -8.68 -11.03
N GLY A 162 11.50 -8.07 -10.31
CA GLY A 162 11.91 -6.69 -10.51
C GLY A 162 11.02 -5.65 -9.82
N PHE A 163 10.09 -6.04 -8.95
CA PHE A 163 9.31 -5.10 -8.16
C PHE A 163 10.16 -4.43 -7.10
N ARG A 164 9.86 -3.16 -6.86
CA ARG A 164 10.34 -2.46 -5.68
C ARG A 164 9.52 -2.91 -4.48
N VAL A 165 10.20 -3.43 -3.45
CA VAL A 165 9.57 -3.89 -2.21
C VAL A 165 10.17 -3.13 -1.04
N SER A 166 9.32 -2.70 -0.12
CA SER A 166 9.67 -2.19 1.21
C SER A 166 8.83 -2.91 2.27
N THR A 167 9.23 -2.78 3.50
CA THR A 167 8.45 -3.28 4.65
C THR A 167 7.99 -2.11 5.51
N ASN A 168 6.85 -2.27 6.16
CA ASN A 168 6.41 -1.45 7.27
C ASN A 168 6.26 -2.33 8.51
N THR A 169 6.65 -1.78 9.65
CA THR A 169 6.71 -2.48 10.92
C THR A 169 5.99 -1.65 11.97
N THR A 170 5.10 -2.27 12.72
CA THR A 170 4.52 -1.68 13.94
C THR A 170 5.38 -2.14 15.11
N VAL A 171 5.90 -1.18 15.87
CA VAL A 171 6.63 -1.49 17.10
C VAL A 171 5.66 -1.33 18.25
N PHE A 172 5.37 -2.43 18.95
CA PHE A 172 4.53 -2.43 20.12
C PHE A 172 5.34 -2.11 21.37
N ASP A 173 4.68 -1.56 22.39
CA ASP A 173 5.30 -1.34 23.69
C ASP A 173 5.72 -2.69 24.30
N GLY A 174 6.98 -2.77 24.75
CA GLY A 174 7.58 -4.02 25.25
C GLY A 174 8.07 -4.99 24.16
N ALA A 175 8.17 -4.55 22.90
CA ALA A 175 8.86 -5.30 21.85
C ALA A 175 10.37 -5.08 21.98
N ASP A 176 11.13 -6.17 22.27
CA ASP A 176 12.60 -6.20 22.31
C ASP A 176 13.21 -6.33 20.90
#